data_d7edf5e086cd42e2bde3013c4763c57b
#
_entry.id   d7edf5e086cd42e2bde3013c4763c57b
#
_cell.length_a   1.000
_cell.length_b   1.000
_cell.length_c   1.000
_cell.angle_alpha   90.00
_cell.angle_beta   90.00
_cell.angle_gamma   90.00
#
_symmetry.space_group_name_H-M   'P 1'
#
loop_
_entity.id
_entity.type
_entity.pdbx_description
1 polymer ?
#
loop_
_entity_poly.entity_id
_entity_poly.type
_entity_poly.pdbx_seq_one_letter_code
_entity_poly.pdbx_strand_id
1 'polypeptide(L)'
;MQNSTNIRILELLRFLYERTDENHPATVSDIIAHLNGKGIQAVRQTVYADTNALIDAGIDIVVVKSTQNQYFMGNRLFEYPELKMLTDAVASSKIISAKKSEELVQKLCRLTSLHQAKQLQKFAALSSRVKPHNEKVYYIIDNIQTAIGNHQQIRFQYYEYTQEKKKILKHDGYYYVVNPYALEWKNDHYYLIGFSLKHQKIAHFRVDRLTSVENLETYFMPIEGFDVASYTNKMVDMFTSESSKEVTLLCENELMRVIIDHYGEDAAVDRYDDTHFTAKIEVNPSGTFYGWIFKFKGKIKILSPKECITEMQQIAQEFI
;
A
#
# COMPACT_ATOMS: atom_id res chain seq x y z
N MET A 1 27.29 -25.33 -32.06
CA MET A 1 26.07 -26.09 -31.74
C MET A 1 25.52 -25.84 -30.32
N GLN A 2 26.37 -25.80 -29.28
CA GLN A 2 25.92 -25.62 -27.89
C GLN A 2 25.21 -24.28 -27.64
N ASN A 3 25.64 -23.17 -28.26
CA ASN A 3 25.00 -21.85 -28.13
C ASN A 3 23.57 -21.85 -28.73
N SER A 4 23.28 -22.58 -29.79
CA SER A 4 21.95 -22.58 -30.41
C SER A 4 20.92 -23.35 -29.57
N THR A 5 21.33 -24.40 -28.87
CA THR A 5 20.46 -25.16 -27.93
C THR A 5 20.10 -24.33 -26.71
N ASN A 6 21.07 -23.65 -26.10
CA ASN A 6 20.83 -22.79 -24.94
C ASN A 6 19.87 -21.65 -25.26
N ILE A 7 20.05 -21.00 -26.41
CA ILE A 7 19.13 -19.94 -26.87
C ILE A 7 17.73 -20.49 -27.08
N ARG A 8 17.59 -21.69 -27.64
CA ARG A 8 16.28 -22.34 -27.88
C ARG A 8 15.56 -22.65 -26.57
N ILE A 9 16.25 -23.22 -25.58
CA ILE A 9 15.67 -23.53 -24.28
C ILE A 9 15.21 -22.22 -23.53
N LEU A 10 16.04 -21.18 -23.56
CA LEU A 10 15.70 -19.90 -22.96
C LEU A 10 14.50 -19.24 -23.65
N GLU A 11 14.42 -19.29 -24.99
CA GLU A 11 13.29 -18.73 -25.72
C GLU A 11 12.01 -19.57 -25.54
N LEU A 12 12.13 -20.89 -25.40
CA LEU A 12 11.04 -21.80 -25.04
C LEU A 12 10.50 -21.44 -23.66
N LEU A 13 11.37 -21.30 -22.66
CA LEU A 13 10.98 -20.90 -21.30
C LEU A 13 10.27 -19.54 -21.32
N ARG A 14 10.83 -18.57 -22.03
CA ARG A 14 10.25 -17.24 -22.18
C ARG A 14 8.86 -17.29 -22.83
N PHE A 15 8.71 -18.07 -23.90
CA PHE A 15 7.43 -18.28 -24.58
C PHE A 15 6.38 -18.84 -23.62
N LEU A 16 6.70 -19.91 -22.89
CA LEU A 16 5.79 -20.52 -21.92
C LEU A 16 5.43 -19.53 -20.81
N TYR A 17 6.42 -18.81 -20.28
CA TYR A 17 6.20 -17.84 -19.22
C TYR A 17 5.32 -16.66 -19.68
N GLU A 18 5.59 -16.09 -20.85
CA GLU A 18 4.89 -14.88 -21.32
C GLU A 18 3.53 -15.19 -21.96
N ARG A 19 3.36 -16.34 -22.60
CA ARG A 19 2.22 -16.58 -23.50
C ARG A 19 1.25 -17.65 -23.05
N THR A 20 1.56 -18.40 -22.01
CA THR A 20 0.70 -19.50 -21.58
C THR A 20 0.22 -19.32 -20.14
N ASP A 21 -0.94 -19.83 -19.85
CA ASP A 21 -1.56 -20.01 -18.54
C ASP A 21 -2.53 -21.18 -18.62
N GLU A 22 -3.20 -21.53 -17.52
CA GLU A 22 -4.15 -22.63 -17.43
C GLU A 22 -5.29 -22.55 -18.46
N ASN A 23 -5.71 -21.34 -18.83
CA ASN A 23 -6.78 -21.11 -19.80
C ASN A 23 -6.27 -20.94 -21.24
N HIS A 24 -4.95 -20.76 -21.41
CA HIS A 24 -4.30 -20.55 -22.70
C HIS A 24 -3.05 -21.40 -22.82
N PRO A 25 -3.19 -22.74 -22.78
CA PRO A 25 -2.06 -23.62 -22.97
C PRO A 25 -1.61 -23.62 -24.44
N ALA A 26 -0.32 -23.89 -24.69
CA ALA A 26 0.24 -23.98 -26.04
C ALA A 26 0.47 -25.42 -26.45
N THR A 27 0.21 -25.73 -27.72
CA THR A 27 0.60 -27.00 -28.33
C THR A 27 2.08 -27.02 -28.75
N VAL A 28 2.63 -28.21 -29.01
CA VAL A 28 4.00 -28.32 -29.59
C VAL A 28 4.10 -27.57 -30.92
N SER A 29 3.03 -27.55 -31.71
CA SER A 29 2.99 -26.83 -32.98
C SER A 29 3.10 -25.31 -32.78
N ASP A 30 2.43 -24.74 -31.75
CA ASP A 30 2.53 -23.35 -31.44
C ASP A 30 3.93 -22.94 -30.98
N ILE A 31 4.57 -23.79 -30.16
CA ILE A 31 5.94 -23.61 -29.70
C ILE A 31 6.92 -23.63 -30.92
N ILE A 32 6.78 -24.62 -31.81
CA ILE A 32 7.62 -24.70 -33.02
C ILE A 32 7.42 -23.47 -33.89
N ALA A 33 6.17 -23.06 -34.13
CA ALA A 33 5.87 -21.87 -34.92
C ALA A 33 6.51 -20.61 -34.33
N HIS A 34 6.45 -20.44 -33.00
CA HIS A 34 7.10 -19.33 -32.31
C HIS A 34 8.63 -19.35 -32.48
N LEU A 35 9.28 -20.48 -32.21
CA LEU A 35 10.74 -20.63 -32.31
C LEU A 35 11.22 -20.38 -33.74
N ASN A 36 10.56 -20.97 -34.73
CA ASN A 36 10.90 -20.78 -36.14
C ASN A 36 10.69 -19.31 -36.57
N GLY A 37 9.65 -18.64 -36.07
CA GLY A 37 9.42 -17.20 -36.29
C GLY A 37 10.53 -16.32 -35.72
N LYS A 38 11.29 -16.82 -34.77
CA LYS A 38 12.49 -16.17 -34.19
C LYS A 38 13.80 -16.59 -34.91
N GLY A 39 13.70 -17.39 -35.98
CA GLY A 39 14.86 -17.93 -36.66
C GLY A 39 15.57 -19.09 -35.92
N ILE A 40 14.92 -19.68 -34.92
CA ILE A 40 15.43 -20.77 -34.10
C ILE A 40 14.79 -22.05 -34.61
N GLN A 41 15.58 -22.92 -35.29
CA GLN A 41 15.08 -24.18 -35.79
C GLN A 41 14.69 -25.14 -34.67
N ALA A 42 13.45 -25.62 -34.70
CA ALA A 42 12.92 -26.56 -33.74
C ALA A 42 12.04 -27.62 -34.42
N VAL A 43 12.15 -28.85 -33.94
CA VAL A 43 11.30 -29.99 -34.34
C VAL A 43 10.66 -30.58 -33.07
N ARG A 44 9.63 -31.41 -33.24
CA ARG A 44 8.88 -32.01 -32.12
C ARG A 44 9.78 -32.64 -31.05
N GLN A 45 10.75 -33.45 -31.50
CA GLN A 45 11.67 -34.15 -30.59
C GLN A 45 12.50 -33.17 -29.73
N THR A 46 13.00 -32.09 -30.35
CA THR A 46 13.78 -31.08 -29.60
C THR A 46 12.91 -30.30 -28.61
N VAL A 47 11.65 -29.98 -28.94
CA VAL A 47 10.73 -29.32 -28.02
C VAL A 47 10.42 -30.22 -26.82
N TYR A 48 10.17 -31.51 -27.03
CA TYR A 48 9.96 -32.45 -25.92
C TYR A 48 11.20 -32.56 -25.02
N ALA A 49 12.41 -32.72 -25.65
CA ALA A 49 13.66 -32.80 -24.88
C ALA A 49 13.91 -31.51 -24.05
N ASP A 50 13.72 -30.34 -24.66
CA ASP A 50 13.92 -29.06 -24.01
C ASP A 50 12.88 -28.82 -22.88
N THR A 51 11.61 -29.18 -23.10
CA THR A 51 10.57 -29.09 -22.08
C THR A 51 10.86 -29.98 -20.87
N ASN A 52 11.29 -31.24 -21.14
CA ASN A 52 11.67 -32.15 -20.06
C ASN A 52 12.90 -31.63 -19.31
N ALA A 53 13.91 -31.09 -20.01
CA ALA A 53 15.07 -30.48 -19.37
C ALA A 53 14.70 -29.29 -18.45
N LEU A 54 13.71 -28.47 -18.84
CA LEU A 54 13.20 -27.41 -18.00
C LEU A 54 12.46 -27.96 -16.77
N ILE A 55 11.63 -28.98 -16.92
CA ILE A 55 10.94 -29.67 -15.83
C ILE A 55 11.96 -30.31 -14.87
N ASP A 56 12.96 -31.00 -15.38
CA ASP A 56 14.03 -31.60 -14.58
C ASP A 56 14.86 -30.55 -13.83
N ALA A 57 14.98 -29.34 -14.39
CA ALA A 57 15.60 -28.18 -13.76
C ALA A 57 14.72 -27.50 -12.70
N GLY A 58 13.51 -28.02 -12.44
CA GLY A 58 12.60 -27.49 -11.42
C GLY A 58 11.64 -26.42 -11.91
N ILE A 59 11.54 -26.20 -13.23
CA ILE A 59 10.54 -25.27 -13.78
C ILE A 59 9.19 -26.00 -13.85
N ASP A 60 8.18 -25.43 -13.20
CA ASP A 60 6.84 -26.01 -13.16
C ASP A 60 6.09 -25.77 -14.48
N ILE A 61 6.26 -26.71 -15.40
CA ILE A 61 5.54 -26.75 -16.67
C ILE A 61 4.49 -27.85 -16.59
N VAL A 62 3.24 -27.47 -16.64
CA VAL A 62 2.12 -28.40 -16.65
C VAL A 62 1.91 -28.94 -18.05
N VAL A 63 1.81 -30.27 -18.14
CA VAL A 63 1.55 -30.99 -19.38
C VAL A 63 0.15 -31.58 -19.36
N VAL A 64 -0.75 -31.01 -20.16
CA VAL A 64 -2.09 -31.57 -20.37
C VAL A 64 -2.05 -32.58 -21.48
N LYS A 65 -2.17 -33.86 -21.13
CA LYS A 65 -2.17 -34.97 -22.11
C LYS A 65 -3.50 -35.00 -22.86
N SER A 66 -3.42 -34.84 -24.18
CA SER A 66 -4.55 -34.97 -25.10
C SER A 66 -4.04 -35.52 -26.43
N THR A 67 -4.85 -35.52 -27.47
CA THR A 67 -4.43 -35.90 -28.85
C THR A 67 -3.18 -35.11 -29.30
N GLN A 68 -3.05 -33.87 -28.82
CA GLN A 68 -1.83 -33.08 -28.90
C GLN A 68 -1.55 -32.56 -27.49
N ASN A 69 -0.39 -32.93 -26.93
CA ASN A 69 0.01 -32.42 -25.65
C ASN A 69 0.02 -30.88 -25.65
N GLN A 70 -0.55 -30.31 -24.59
CA GLN A 70 -0.56 -28.87 -24.35
C GLN A 70 0.29 -28.55 -23.11
N TYR A 71 0.94 -27.41 -23.14
CA TYR A 71 1.90 -26.96 -22.13
C TYR A 71 1.55 -25.58 -21.65
N PHE A 72 1.65 -25.37 -20.35
CA PHE A 72 1.58 -24.04 -19.78
C PHE A 72 2.46 -23.93 -18.53
N MET A 73 2.85 -22.69 -18.18
CA MET A 73 3.55 -22.40 -16.96
C MET A 73 2.60 -22.57 -15.78
N GLY A 74 2.86 -23.54 -14.89
CA GLY A 74 2.03 -23.86 -13.73
C GLY A 74 2.22 -22.81 -12.63
N ASN A 75 3.34 -22.86 -11.95
CA ASN A 75 3.63 -21.97 -10.84
C ASN A 75 4.32 -20.67 -11.29
N ARG A 76 3.92 -19.55 -10.71
CA ARG A 76 4.50 -18.23 -10.93
C ARG A 76 4.86 -17.62 -9.60
N LEU A 77 5.70 -16.58 -9.61
CA LEU A 77 6.06 -15.86 -8.38
C LEU A 77 4.83 -15.31 -7.63
N PHE A 78 3.80 -14.91 -8.39
CA PHE A 78 2.52 -14.46 -7.87
C PHE A 78 1.38 -15.18 -8.59
N GLU A 79 0.35 -15.54 -7.85
CA GLU A 79 -0.91 -15.98 -8.42
C GLU A 79 -1.70 -14.79 -9.01
N TYR A 80 -2.59 -15.07 -9.95
CA TYR A 80 -3.38 -14.02 -10.59
C TYR A 80 -4.20 -13.16 -9.61
N PRO A 81 -4.87 -13.72 -8.57
CA PRO A 81 -5.57 -12.91 -7.57
C PRO A 81 -4.65 -11.96 -6.79
N GLU A 82 -3.43 -12.40 -6.47
CA GLU A 82 -2.43 -11.57 -5.79
C GLU A 82 -1.98 -10.39 -6.65
N LEU A 83 -1.68 -10.66 -7.94
CA LEU A 83 -1.34 -9.61 -8.90
C LEU A 83 -2.51 -8.63 -9.10
N LYS A 84 -3.76 -9.13 -9.07
CA LYS A 84 -4.95 -8.29 -9.14
C LYS A 84 -5.02 -7.34 -7.95
N MET A 85 -4.81 -7.85 -6.72
CA MET A 85 -4.81 -7.02 -5.51
C MET A 85 -3.69 -5.98 -5.54
N LEU A 86 -2.47 -6.36 -5.93
CA LEU A 86 -1.34 -5.43 -6.06
C LEU A 86 -1.61 -4.35 -7.12
N THR A 87 -2.17 -4.74 -8.26
CA THR A 87 -2.53 -3.82 -9.34
C THR A 87 -3.59 -2.83 -8.89
N ASP A 88 -4.63 -3.29 -8.19
CA ASP A 88 -5.69 -2.43 -7.65
C ASP A 88 -5.15 -1.48 -6.58
N ALA A 89 -4.26 -1.95 -5.69
CA ALA A 89 -3.60 -1.10 -4.69
C ALA A 89 -2.81 0.03 -5.35
N VAL A 90 -2.01 -0.28 -6.39
CA VAL A 90 -1.27 0.73 -7.16
C VAL A 90 -2.22 1.69 -7.89
N ALA A 91 -3.25 1.16 -8.55
CA ALA A 91 -4.21 1.96 -9.31
C ALA A 91 -5.04 2.88 -8.41
N SER A 92 -5.41 2.43 -7.21
CA SER A 92 -6.25 3.20 -6.26
C SER A 92 -5.45 4.17 -5.38
N SER A 93 -4.14 3.99 -5.25
CA SER A 93 -3.29 4.83 -4.38
C SER A 93 -3.36 6.31 -4.76
N LYS A 94 -3.56 7.18 -3.76
CA LYS A 94 -3.57 8.64 -3.92
C LYS A 94 -2.18 9.29 -3.84
N ILE A 95 -1.14 8.55 -3.48
CA ILE A 95 0.22 9.09 -3.40
C ILE A 95 1.03 8.83 -4.68
N ILE A 96 0.63 7.80 -5.44
CA ILE A 96 1.31 7.41 -6.67
C ILE A 96 0.78 8.25 -7.83
N SER A 97 1.66 8.97 -8.54
CA SER A 97 1.29 9.74 -9.72
C SER A 97 0.68 8.85 -10.82
N ALA A 98 -0.12 9.43 -11.72
CA ALA A 98 -0.73 8.69 -12.82
C ALA A 98 0.31 7.94 -13.66
N LYS A 99 1.37 8.65 -14.08
CA LYS A 99 2.48 8.09 -14.85
C LYS A 99 3.15 6.92 -14.11
N LYS A 100 3.45 7.10 -12.82
CA LYS A 100 4.12 6.05 -12.03
C LYS A 100 3.22 4.86 -11.75
N SER A 101 1.91 5.09 -11.58
CA SER A 101 0.93 3.99 -11.49
C SER A 101 0.94 3.14 -12.75
N GLU A 102 0.91 3.77 -13.92
CA GLU A 102 0.97 3.06 -15.20
C GLU A 102 2.26 2.24 -15.35
N GLU A 103 3.42 2.84 -15.05
CA GLU A 103 4.72 2.14 -15.07
C GLU A 103 4.74 0.92 -14.12
N LEU A 104 4.20 1.06 -12.90
CA LEU A 104 4.14 -0.02 -11.92
C LEU A 104 3.18 -1.13 -12.35
N VAL A 105 2.01 -0.77 -12.86
CA VAL A 105 1.04 -1.74 -13.41
C VAL A 105 1.67 -2.51 -14.57
N GLN A 106 2.39 -1.84 -15.48
CA GLN A 106 3.12 -2.51 -16.56
C GLN A 106 4.18 -3.48 -16.05
N LYS A 107 4.89 -3.14 -14.97
CA LYS A 107 5.87 -4.05 -14.34
C LYS A 107 5.19 -5.27 -13.72
N LEU A 108 4.08 -5.07 -13.00
CA LEU A 108 3.28 -6.17 -12.44
C LEU A 108 2.74 -7.10 -13.53
N CYS A 109 2.29 -6.54 -14.64
CA CYS A 109 1.81 -7.31 -15.80
C CYS A 109 2.88 -8.20 -16.44
N ARG A 110 4.17 -7.91 -16.25
CA ARG A 110 5.27 -8.79 -16.73
C ARG A 110 5.46 -10.05 -15.87
N LEU A 111 4.82 -10.12 -14.71
CA LEU A 111 4.90 -11.27 -13.80
C LEU A 111 3.85 -12.35 -14.11
N THR A 112 3.06 -12.17 -15.16
CA THR A 112 2.01 -13.10 -15.56
C THR A 112 1.96 -13.28 -17.09
N SER A 113 1.01 -14.10 -17.59
CA SER A 113 0.82 -14.26 -19.02
C SER A 113 0.30 -12.98 -19.70
N LEU A 114 0.53 -12.83 -20.99
CA LEU A 114 -0.01 -11.72 -21.78
C LEU A 114 -1.55 -11.65 -21.75
N HIS A 115 -2.21 -12.80 -21.60
CA HIS A 115 -3.66 -12.90 -21.52
C HIS A 115 -4.18 -12.32 -20.20
N GLN A 116 -3.61 -12.76 -19.08
CA GLN A 116 -3.92 -12.24 -17.75
C GLN A 116 -3.48 -10.78 -17.60
N ALA A 117 -2.33 -10.38 -18.16
CA ALA A 117 -1.84 -9.01 -18.17
C ALA A 117 -2.84 -8.03 -18.82
N LYS A 118 -3.44 -8.40 -19.95
CA LYS A 118 -4.47 -7.59 -20.61
C LYS A 118 -5.69 -7.37 -19.72
N GLN A 119 -6.09 -8.37 -18.94
CA GLN A 119 -7.20 -8.25 -18.00
C GLN A 119 -6.84 -7.29 -16.85
N LEU A 120 -5.63 -7.43 -16.26
CA LEU A 120 -5.15 -6.53 -15.20
C LEU A 120 -5.11 -5.07 -15.67
N GLN A 121 -4.58 -4.80 -16.87
CA GLN A 121 -4.52 -3.45 -17.45
C GLN A 121 -5.92 -2.85 -17.66
N LYS A 122 -6.88 -3.63 -18.15
CA LYS A 122 -8.26 -3.17 -18.34
C LYS A 122 -8.90 -2.75 -17.02
N PHE A 123 -8.72 -3.50 -15.96
CA PHE A 123 -9.25 -3.18 -14.63
C PHE A 123 -8.56 -1.96 -14.00
N ALA A 124 -7.23 -1.85 -14.13
CA ALA A 124 -6.49 -0.69 -13.62
C ALA A 124 -6.94 0.63 -14.28
N ALA A 125 -7.26 0.60 -15.58
CA ALA A 125 -7.75 1.76 -16.33
C ALA A 125 -9.12 2.27 -15.85
N LEU A 126 -9.93 1.45 -15.19
CA LEU A 126 -11.25 1.83 -14.65
C LEU A 126 -11.15 2.60 -13.32
N SER A 127 -9.98 2.66 -12.70
CA SER A 127 -9.76 3.39 -11.45
C SER A 127 -9.62 4.89 -11.73
N SER A 128 -10.72 5.64 -11.57
CA SER A 128 -10.80 7.09 -11.88
C SER A 128 -10.42 7.99 -10.70
N ARG A 129 -9.53 7.55 -9.79
CA ARG A 129 -9.12 8.38 -8.65
C ARG A 129 -8.21 9.53 -9.06
N VAL A 130 -8.40 10.68 -8.41
CA VAL A 130 -7.53 11.85 -8.58
C VAL A 130 -6.10 11.48 -8.14
N LYS A 131 -5.15 11.58 -9.06
CA LYS A 131 -3.74 11.27 -8.86
C LYS A 131 -2.92 12.55 -8.66
N PRO A 132 -1.91 12.55 -7.78
CA PRO A 132 -1.02 13.69 -7.61
C PRO A 132 -0.06 13.82 -8.82
N HIS A 133 0.48 15.03 -9.00
CA HIS A 133 1.51 15.30 -10.00
C HIS A 133 2.94 15.25 -9.43
N ASN A 134 3.11 14.97 -8.12
CA ASN A 134 4.42 15.01 -7.47
C ASN A 134 5.15 13.67 -7.63
N GLU A 135 6.09 13.61 -8.56
CA GLU A 135 6.95 12.44 -8.78
C GLU A 135 8.13 12.37 -7.80
N LYS A 136 8.40 13.43 -7.03
CA LYS A 136 9.54 13.49 -6.09
C LYS A 136 9.27 12.71 -4.78
N VAL A 137 8.02 12.34 -4.52
CA VAL A 137 7.62 11.65 -3.27
C VAL A 137 8.43 10.37 -3.04
N TYR A 138 8.79 9.63 -4.10
CA TYR A 138 9.59 8.40 -3.97
C TYR A 138 10.99 8.67 -3.42
N TYR A 139 11.65 9.72 -3.92
CA TYR A 139 12.97 10.12 -3.43
C TYR A 139 12.91 10.64 -2.00
N ILE A 140 11.81 11.32 -1.64
CA ILE A 140 11.58 11.78 -0.27
C ILE A 140 11.42 10.59 0.68
N ILE A 141 10.62 9.58 0.29
CA ILE A 141 10.45 8.34 1.07
C ILE A 141 11.78 7.62 1.25
N ASP A 142 12.56 7.46 0.18
CA ASP A 142 13.87 6.80 0.21
C ASP A 142 14.86 7.53 1.13
N ASN A 143 14.95 8.87 1.02
CA ASN A 143 15.77 9.68 1.90
C ASN A 143 15.36 9.53 3.37
N ILE A 144 14.07 9.56 3.68
CA ILE A 144 13.58 9.40 5.05
C ILE A 144 13.87 7.99 5.57
N GLN A 145 13.65 6.94 4.78
CA GLN A 145 13.96 5.57 5.17
C GLN A 145 15.45 5.40 5.46
N THR A 146 16.31 5.97 4.62
CA THR A 146 17.76 5.97 4.81
C THR A 146 18.13 6.67 6.13
N ALA A 147 17.53 7.83 6.40
CA ALA A 147 17.78 8.57 7.63
C ALA A 147 17.32 7.81 8.89
N ILE A 148 16.16 7.14 8.83
CA ILE A 148 15.65 6.29 9.91
C ILE A 148 16.65 5.15 10.18
N GLY A 149 17.07 4.43 9.13
CA GLY A 149 18.01 3.31 9.26
C GLY A 149 19.37 3.70 9.83
N ASN A 150 19.83 4.92 9.54
CA ASN A 150 21.10 5.46 9.99
C ASN A 150 20.99 6.30 11.27
N HIS A 151 19.81 6.48 11.85
CA HIS A 151 19.54 7.40 12.97
C HIS A 151 20.02 8.83 12.71
N GLN A 152 19.90 9.29 11.45
CA GLN A 152 20.27 10.63 11.03
C GLN A 152 19.11 11.59 11.13
N GLN A 153 19.39 12.83 11.54
CA GLN A 153 18.40 13.90 11.45
C GLN A 153 18.13 14.24 10.00
N ILE A 154 16.91 14.70 9.75
CA ILE A 154 16.53 15.27 8.43
C ILE A 154 16.10 16.72 8.61
N ARG A 155 16.32 17.51 7.57
CA ARG A 155 15.71 18.83 7.44
C ARG A 155 14.85 18.90 6.20
N PHE A 156 13.77 19.68 6.26
CA PHE A 156 12.86 19.89 5.15
C PHE A 156 12.07 21.17 5.33
N GLN A 157 11.46 21.63 4.22
CA GLN A 157 10.43 22.65 4.22
C GLN A 157 9.07 22.00 4.04
N TYR A 158 8.02 22.62 4.59
CA TYR A 158 6.66 22.11 4.51
C TYR A 158 5.79 23.13 3.77
N TYR A 159 4.99 22.68 2.80
CA TYR A 159 4.10 23.56 2.08
C TYR A 159 2.61 23.29 2.39
N GLU A 160 1.81 24.30 2.20
CA GLU A 160 0.36 24.25 2.21
C GLU A 160 -0.20 24.92 0.96
N TYR A 161 -1.52 24.82 0.79
CA TYR A 161 -2.19 25.46 -0.35
C TYR A 161 -2.94 26.70 0.10
N THR A 162 -2.84 27.77 -0.71
CA THR A 162 -3.71 28.95 -0.57
C THR A 162 -5.12 28.63 -1.09
N GLN A 163 -6.05 29.58 -0.88
CA GLN A 163 -7.40 29.54 -1.44
C GLN A 163 -7.39 29.47 -2.97
N GLU A 164 -6.38 30.03 -3.62
CA GLU A 164 -6.16 29.98 -5.07
C GLU A 164 -5.46 28.69 -5.52
N LYS A 165 -5.34 27.69 -4.63
CA LYS A 165 -4.66 26.40 -4.90
C LYS A 165 -3.17 26.53 -5.25
N LYS A 166 -2.52 27.62 -4.84
CA LYS A 166 -1.07 27.81 -4.99
C LYS A 166 -0.34 27.21 -3.78
N LYS A 167 0.80 26.57 -4.04
CA LYS A 167 1.67 26.08 -2.98
C LYS A 167 2.45 27.23 -2.37
N ILE A 168 2.37 27.37 -1.06
CA ILE A 168 3.18 28.31 -0.27
C ILE A 168 3.93 27.56 0.80
N LEU A 169 5.15 27.97 1.08
CA LEU A 169 5.94 27.40 2.16
C LEU A 169 5.39 27.89 3.50
N LYS A 170 5.16 26.96 4.40
CA LYS A 170 4.69 27.26 5.75
C LYS A 170 5.76 27.97 6.56
N HIS A 171 5.36 28.91 7.43
CA HIS A 171 6.26 29.71 8.28
C HIS A 171 7.42 30.35 7.47
N ASP A 172 7.09 31.05 6.38
CA ASP A 172 8.03 31.79 5.56
C ASP A 172 9.23 30.96 5.05
N GLY A 173 8.99 29.67 4.75
CA GLY A 173 10.02 28.77 4.27
C GLY A 173 10.92 28.20 5.37
N TYR A 174 10.46 28.17 6.62
CA TYR A 174 11.22 27.59 7.72
C TYR A 174 11.63 26.14 7.45
N TYR A 175 12.89 25.83 7.75
CA TYR A 175 13.42 24.47 7.70
C TYR A 175 13.16 23.74 9.02
N TYR A 176 12.30 22.75 8.98
CA TYR A 176 12.08 21.85 10.11
C TYR A 176 13.23 20.87 10.22
N VAL A 177 13.77 20.70 11.42
CA VAL A 177 14.72 19.62 11.73
C VAL A 177 14.01 18.60 12.60
N VAL A 178 14.09 17.34 12.20
CA VAL A 178 13.34 16.23 12.81
C VAL A 178 14.26 15.01 12.97
N ASN A 179 14.14 14.34 14.13
CA ASN A 179 14.66 12.99 14.32
C ASN A 179 13.59 12.03 13.78
N PRO A 180 13.76 11.41 12.61
CA PRO A 180 12.76 10.55 12.01
C PRO A 180 12.73 9.19 12.70
N TYR A 181 11.54 8.73 13.12
CA TYR A 181 11.37 7.43 13.78
C TYR A 181 10.69 6.41 12.88
N ALA A 182 9.67 6.82 12.12
CA ALA A 182 8.95 5.94 11.22
C ALA A 182 8.31 6.67 10.05
N LEU A 183 8.04 5.89 9.01
CA LEU A 183 7.12 6.22 7.94
C LEU A 183 5.87 5.35 8.08
N GLU A 184 4.73 5.96 8.34
CA GLU A 184 3.44 5.29 8.50
C GLU A 184 2.55 5.52 7.30
N TRP A 185 1.95 4.43 6.79
CA TRP A 185 0.95 4.51 5.72
C TRP A 185 -0.45 4.52 6.32
N LYS A 186 -1.15 5.64 6.23
CA LYS A 186 -2.51 5.77 6.74
C LYS A 186 -3.36 6.67 5.83
N ASN A 187 -4.61 6.27 5.58
CA ASN A 187 -5.57 7.03 4.77
C ASN A 187 -5.02 7.47 3.39
N ASP A 188 -4.40 6.54 2.67
CA ASP A 188 -3.79 6.78 1.35
C ASP A 188 -2.62 7.79 1.34
N HIS A 189 -1.99 8.09 2.50
CA HIS A 189 -0.83 8.96 2.60
C HIS A 189 0.28 8.37 3.46
N TYR A 190 1.52 8.70 3.15
CA TYR A 190 2.64 8.51 4.07
C TYR A 190 2.75 9.66 5.06
N TYR A 191 2.96 9.32 6.31
CA TYR A 191 3.27 10.24 7.39
C TYR A 191 4.66 9.94 7.94
N LEU A 192 5.51 10.96 7.98
CA LEU A 192 6.73 10.94 8.76
C LEU A 192 6.36 11.18 10.21
N ILE A 193 6.70 10.22 11.08
CA ILE A 193 6.61 10.35 12.52
C ILE A 193 8.02 10.58 13.05
N GLY A 194 8.18 11.64 13.84
CA GLY A 194 9.50 11.94 14.42
C GLY A 194 9.45 13.05 15.45
N PHE A 195 10.53 13.19 16.19
CA PHE A 195 10.68 14.26 17.18
C PHE A 195 11.08 15.55 16.48
N SER A 196 10.22 16.55 16.55
CA SER A 196 10.45 17.85 15.97
C SER A 196 11.24 18.74 16.92
N LEU A 197 12.44 19.19 16.50
CA LEU A 197 13.25 20.09 17.30
C LEU A 197 12.58 21.47 17.49
N LYS A 198 11.77 21.90 16.51
CA LYS A 198 10.99 23.14 16.62
C LYS A 198 9.91 23.05 17.71
N HIS A 199 9.17 21.94 17.73
CA HIS A 199 8.01 21.79 18.61
C HIS A 199 8.33 21.07 19.92
N GLN A 200 9.56 20.51 20.07
CA GLN A 200 10.01 19.75 21.23
C GLN A 200 9.07 18.58 21.59
N LYS A 201 8.43 17.99 20.58
CA LYS A 201 7.51 16.85 20.72
C LYS A 201 7.48 15.98 19.47
N ILE A 202 6.91 14.79 19.60
CA ILE A 202 6.59 13.95 18.43
C ILE A 202 5.59 14.69 17.55
N ALA A 203 5.88 14.75 16.28
CA ALA A 203 5.07 15.40 15.27
C ALA A 203 4.89 14.52 14.05
N HIS A 204 3.81 14.75 13.31
CA HIS A 204 3.48 14.04 12.08
C HIS A 204 3.50 15.00 10.92
N PHE A 205 4.17 14.60 9.86
CA PHE A 205 4.27 15.39 8.64
C PHE A 205 3.84 14.54 7.46
N ARG A 206 2.87 15.02 6.68
CA ARG A 206 2.51 14.35 5.44
C ARG A 206 3.67 14.44 4.45
N VAL A 207 4.14 13.29 3.99
CA VAL A 207 5.33 13.19 3.13
C VAL A 207 5.13 13.88 1.78
N ASP A 208 3.90 13.84 1.25
CA ASP A 208 3.56 14.51 -0.01
C ASP A 208 3.59 16.06 0.06
N ARG A 209 3.68 16.63 1.28
CA ARG A 209 3.82 18.07 1.54
C ARG A 209 5.24 18.50 1.91
N LEU A 210 6.17 17.58 1.94
CA LEU A 210 7.58 17.89 2.16
C LEU A 210 8.24 18.36 0.87
N THR A 211 9.18 19.28 1.02
CA THR A 211 10.07 19.71 -0.05
C THR A 211 11.45 20.01 0.49
N SER A 212 12.48 20.04 -0.36
CA SER A 212 13.87 20.28 0.04
C SER A 212 14.31 19.36 1.19
N VAL A 213 14.02 18.06 1.07
CA VAL A 213 14.36 17.07 2.09
C VAL A 213 15.84 16.72 1.96
N GLU A 214 16.56 16.82 3.07
CA GLU A 214 17.99 16.54 3.14
C GLU A 214 18.29 15.74 4.42
N ASN A 215 19.13 14.73 4.30
CA ASN A 215 19.67 13.99 5.44
C ASN A 215 20.88 14.78 5.98
N LEU A 216 20.89 15.03 7.29
CA LEU A 216 21.96 15.76 7.94
C LEU A 216 23.06 14.79 8.42
N GLU A 217 24.26 15.29 8.57
CA GLU A 217 25.38 14.51 9.18
C GLU A 217 25.23 14.38 10.71
N THR A 218 24.17 14.94 11.28
CA THR A 218 23.85 14.86 12.72
C THR A 218 23.05 13.62 13.01
N TYR A 219 23.49 12.85 14.02
CA TYR A 219 22.85 11.63 14.48
C TYR A 219 22.04 11.89 15.76
N PHE A 220 21.00 11.10 15.98
CA PHE A 220 20.20 11.18 17.19
C PHE A 220 20.10 9.81 17.89
N MET A 221 19.91 9.85 19.19
CA MET A 221 19.55 8.64 19.94
C MET A 221 18.02 8.51 19.94
N PRO A 222 17.47 7.33 19.59
CA PRO A 222 16.05 7.06 19.73
C PRO A 222 15.59 7.29 21.17
N ILE A 223 14.34 7.74 21.35
CA ILE A 223 13.73 7.85 22.69
C ILE A 223 13.56 6.43 23.24
N GLU A 224 14.16 6.16 24.38
CA GLU A 224 14.07 4.86 25.05
C GLU A 224 12.62 4.52 25.38
N GLY A 225 12.16 3.32 25.02
CA GLY A 225 10.79 2.88 25.27
C GLY A 225 9.72 3.47 24.33
N PHE A 226 10.10 4.27 23.33
CA PHE A 226 9.12 4.76 22.35
C PHE A 226 8.80 3.67 21.32
N ASP A 227 7.61 3.08 21.45
CA ASP A 227 7.07 2.13 20.48
C ASP A 227 6.16 2.83 19.47
N VAL A 228 6.61 2.88 18.21
CA VAL A 228 5.89 3.50 17.11
C VAL A 228 4.54 2.82 16.87
N ALA A 229 4.47 1.48 16.95
CA ALA A 229 3.25 0.73 16.68
C ALA A 229 2.17 1.05 17.71
N SER A 230 2.52 0.99 19.00
CA SER A 230 1.61 1.41 20.07
C SER A 230 1.18 2.87 19.95
N TYR A 231 2.11 3.74 19.52
CA TYR A 231 1.83 5.15 19.35
C TYR A 231 0.83 5.40 18.21
N THR A 232 1.00 4.74 17.06
CA THR A 232 0.14 4.92 15.88
C THR A 232 -1.24 4.29 16.04
N ASN A 233 -1.34 3.15 16.72
CA ASN A 233 -2.61 2.47 16.99
C ASN A 233 -3.56 3.30 17.86
N LYS A 234 -3.02 4.18 18.72
CA LYS A 234 -3.81 5.08 19.58
C LYS A 234 -4.32 6.33 18.86
N MET A 235 -3.91 6.54 17.62
CA MET A 235 -4.24 7.74 16.86
C MET A 235 -5.30 7.48 15.80
N VAL A 236 -6.35 8.29 15.82
CA VAL A 236 -7.31 8.38 14.70
C VAL A 236 -6.76 9.42 13.72
N ASP A 237 -6.53 9.00 12.46
CA ASP A 237 -6.14 9.86 11.34
C ASP A 237 -4.89 10.73 11.51
N MET A 238 -3.90 10.31 12.33
CA MET A 238 -2.61 11.00 12.51
C MET A 238 -2.70 12.47 12.99
N PHE A 239 -3.77 12.85 13.68
CA PHE A 239 -3.88 14.12 14.36
C PHE A 239 -3.47 13.96 15.82
N THR A 240 -2.48 14.76 16.25
CA THR A 240 -1.98 14.77 17.64
C THR A 240 -2.96 15.42 18.57
N SER A 241 -3.42 14.70 19.59
CA SER A 241 -3.86 15.31 20.84
C SER A 241 -2.84 15.02 21.96
N GLU A 242 -2.83 15.81 23.01
CA GLU A 242 -1.76 15.79 24.01
C GLU A 242 -1.83 14.61 24.99
N SER A 243 -2.93 13.80 24.99
CA SER A 243 -3.09 12.63 25.87
C SER A 243 -4.04 11.60 25.29
N SER A 244 -3.65 10.31 25.39
CA SER A 244 -4.53 9.17 25.17
C SER A 244 -5.56 9.09 26.30
N LYS A 245 -6.84 8.82 25.98
CA LYS A 245 -7.91 8.62 26.96
C LYS A 245 -8.64 7.31 26.65
N GLU A 246 -9.04 6.62 27.71
CA GLU A 246 -10.00 5.53 27.60
C GLU A 246 -11.40 6.14 27.41
N VAL A 247 -12.04 5.81 26.30
CA VAL A 247 -13.37 6.28 25.95
C VAL A 247 -14.31 5.08 25.88
N THR A 248 -15.45 5.18 26.58
CA THR A 248 -16.54 4.18 26.47
C THR A 248 -17.58 4.70 25.50
N LEU A 249 -17.80 3.95 24.44
CA LEU A 249 -18.82 4.22 23.44
C LEU A 249 -20.06 3.34 23.70
N LEU A 250 -21.25 3.89 23.46
CA LEU A 250 -22.50 3.14 23.30
C LEU A 250 -22.80 3.04 21.81
N CYS A 251 -22.97 1.83 21.30
CA CYS A 251 -23.12 1.57 19.87
C CYS A 251 -24.37 0.73 19.62
N GLU A 252 -25.14 1.03 18.57
CA GLU A 252 -26.19 0.11 18.10
C GLU A 252 -25.56 -1.20 17.60
N ASN A 253 -26.23 -2.34 17.80
CA ASN A 253 -25.69 -3.68 17.47
C ASN A 253 -25.24 -3.84 16.02
N GLU A 254 -25.88 -3.16 15.08
CA GLU A 254 -25.50 -3.18 13.65
C GLU A 254 -24.10 -2.61 13.39
N LEU A 255 -23.54 -1.84 14.32
CA LEU A 255 -22.23 -1.20 14.21
C LEU A 255 -21.08 -2.06 14.78
N MET A 256 -21.37 -3.29 15.27
CA MET A 256 -20.33 -4.19 15.77
C MET A 256 -19.19 -4.36 14.75
N ARG A 257 -19.54 -4.58 13.48
CA ARG A 257 -18.54 -4.70 12.42
C ARG A 257 -17.67 -3.46 12.28
N VAL A 258 -18.26 -2.27 12.43
CA VAL A 258 -17.50 -1.01 12.34
C VAL A 258 -16.47 -0.90 13.46
N ILE A 259 -16.82 -1.33 14.68
CA ILE A 259 -15.89 -1.35 15.81
C ILE A 259 -14.77 -2.35 15.57
N ILE A 260 -15.09 -3.57 15.12
CA ILE A 260 -14.09 -4.59 14.79
C ILE A 260 -13.17 -4.12 13.66
N ASP A 261 -13.72 -3.58 12.57
CA ASP A 261 -12.95 -3.10 11.42
C ASP A 261 -11.99 -1.96 11.80
N HIS A 262 -12.31 -1.18 12.84
CA HIS A 262 -11.52 -0.02 13.25
C HIS A 262 -10.54 -0.30 14.40
N TYR A 263 -10.93 -1.11 15.37
CA TYR A 263 -10.19 -1.36 16.60
C TYR A 263 -9.72 -2.82 16.76
N GLY A 264 -10.07 -3.71 15.82
CA GLY A 264 -9.72 -5.11 15.85
C GLY A 264 -10.73 -6.00 16.58
N GLU A 265 -10.59 -7.32 16.41
CA GLU A 265 -11.43 -8.32 17.04
C GLU A 265 -11.25 -8.39 18.58
N ASP A 266 -10.09 -7.93 19.07
CA ASP A 266 -9.74 -7.90 20.51
C ASP A 266 -10.32 -6.65 21.23
N ALA A 267 -11.11 -5.80 20.55
CA ALA A 267 -11.74 -4.65 21.18
C ALA A 267 -12.61 -5.08 22.35
N ALA A 268 -12.44 -4.42 23.51
CA ALA A 268 -13.23 -4.72 24.71
C ALA A 268 -14.68 -4.27 24.52
N VAL A 269 -15.57 -5.22 24.26
CA VAL A 269 -17.00 -4.96 24.05
C VAL A 269 -17.84 -5.71 25.06
N ASP A 270 -18.89 -5.06 25.59
CA ASP A 270 -19.85 -5.65 26.52
C ASP A 270 -21.28 -5.42 26.03
N ARG A 271 -22.17 -6.39 26.21
CA ARG A 271 -23.61 -6.21 25.94
C ARG A 271 -24.18 -5.15 26.89
N TYR A 272 -24.85 -4.15 26.32
CA TYR A 272 -25.53 -3.13 27.11
C TYR A 272 -27.02 -3.43 27.28
N ASP A 273 -27.74 -3.62 26.18
CA ASP A 273 -29.15 -4.04 26.14
C ASP A 273 -29.42 -4.92 24.91
N ASP A 274 -30.69 -5.11 24.52
CA ASP A 274 -31.05 -5.94 23.35
C ASP A 274 -30.69 -5.28 22.02
N THR A 275 -30.46 -3.98 21.99
CA THR A 275 -30.22 -3.18 20.79
C THR A 275 -28.86 -2.51 20.75
N HIS A 276 -28.16 -2.49 21.89
CA HIS A 276 -26.87 -1.80 22.02
C HIS A 276 -25.80 -2.64 22.71
N PHE A 277 -24.55 -2.29 22.43
CA PHE A 277 -23.37 -2.76 23.16
C PHE A 277 -22.49 -1.56 23.55
N THR A 278 -21.61 -1.76 24.52
CA THR A 278 -20.55 -0.79 24.82
C THR A 278 -19.22 -1.26 24.27
N ALA A 279 -18.40 -0.32 23.81
CA ALA A 279 -17.01 -0.56 23.43
C ALA A 279 -16.08 0.37 24.23
N LYS A 280 -15.05 -0.20 24.88
CA LYS A 280 -13.99 0.55 25.55
C LYS A 280 -12.79 0.63 24.63
N ILE A 281 -12.41 1.82 24.28
CA ILE A 281 -11.34 2.12 23.32
C ILE A 281 -10.36 3.11 23.91
N GLU A 282 -9.08 2.92 23.62
CA GLU A 282 -8.04 3.90 23.96
C GLU A 282 -7.76 4.78 22.74
N VAL A 283 -8.10 6.07 22.80
CA VAL A 283 -7.95 7.00 21.69
C VAL A 283 -7.40 8.33 22.13
N ASN A 284 -6.83 9.06 21.18
CA ASN A 284 -6.56 10.48 21.33
C ASN A 284 -7.78 11.27 20.86
N PRO A 285 -8.60 11.86 21.77
CA PRO A 285 -9.74 12.67 21.37
C PRO A 285 -9.27 13.86 20.52
N SER A 286 -9.82 13.95 19.32
CA SER A 286 -9.47 14.97 18.34
C SER A 286 -10.68 15.30 17.48
N GLY A 287 -10.65 16.42 16.76
CA GLY A 287 -11.72 16.76 15.81
C GLY A 287 -12.03 15.63 14.82
N THR A 288 -11.04 14.83 14.45
CA THR A 288 -11.23 13.66 13.57
C THR A 288 -11.96 12.52 14.26
N PHE A 289 -11.65 12.25 15.53
CA PHE A 289 -12.36 11.26 16.34
C PHE A 289 -13.84 11.65 16.51
N TYR A 290 -14.12 12.89 16.85
CA TYR A 290 -15.50 13.36 16.96
C TYR A 290 -16.22 13.36 15.60
N GLY A 291 -15.54 13.77 14.52
CA GLY A 291 -16.05 13.67 13.15
C GLY A 291 -16.36 12.23 12.73
N TRP A 292 -15.54 11.26 13.16
CA TRP A 292 -15.82 9.84 12.93
C TRP A 292 -17.11 9.41 13.66
N ILE A 293 -17.32 9.82 14.91
CA ILE A 293 -18.57 9.53 15.65
C ILE A 293 -19.78 10.19 14.97
N PHE A 294 -19.68 11.46 14.57
CA PHE A 294 -20.76 12.17 13.88
C PHE A 294 -21.22 11.50 12.59
N LYS A 295 -20.32 10.82 11.89
CA LYS A 295 -20.61 10.03 10.68
C LYS A 295 -21.77 9.04 10.91
N PHE A 296 -21.93 8.53 12.12
CA PHE A 296 -22.95 7.53 12.47
C PHE A 296 -24.27 8.12 12.96
N LYS A 297 -24.45 9.46 12.88
CA LYS A 297 -25.74 10.15 13.10
C LYS A 297 -26.41 9.78 14.43
N GLY A 298 -25.63 9.64 15.51
CA GLY A 298 -26.13 9.35 16.84
C GLY A 298 -26.26 7.87 17.19
N LYS A 299 -25.97 6.94 16.27
CA LYS A 299 -25.93 5.50 16.56
C LYS A 299 -24.68 5.10 17.35
N ILE A 300 -23.67 5.96 17.43
CA ILE A 300 -22.57 5.89 18.38
C ILE A 300 -22.66 7.11 19.28
N LYS A 301 -22.58 6.88 20.60
CA LYS A 301 -22.56 7.93 21.62
C LYS A 301 -21.40 7.72 22.57
N ILE A 302 -20.79 8.79 23.07
CA ILE A 302 -19.78 8.72 24.11
C ILE A 302 -20.50 8.63 25.47
N LEU A 303 -20.20 7.61 26.27
CA LEU A 303 -20.68 7.46 27.64
C LEU A 303 -19.69 8.06 28.66
N SER A 304 -18.38 7.91 28.38
CA SER A 304 -17.32 8.45 29.24
C SER A 304 -16.05 8.67 28.41
N PRO A 305 -15.14 9.56 28.82
CA PRO A 305 -15.24 10.46 29.97
C PRO A 305 -16.11 11.70 29.65
N LYS A 306 -16.55 12.41 30.70
CA LYS A 306 -17.43 13.60 30.57
C LYS A 306 -16.83 14.72 29.75
N GLU A 307 -15.50 14.88 29.80
CA GLU A 307 -14.78 15.91 29.03
C GLU A 307 -15.00 15.71 27.53
N CYS A 308 -14.91 14.46 27.05
CA CYS A 308 -15.14 14.13 25.63
C CYS A 308 -16.59 14.39 25.21
N ILE A 309 -17.56 14.16 26.10
CA ILE A 309 -18.97 14.47 25.83
C ILE A 309 -19.15 15.99 25.70
N THR A 310 -18.58 16.76 26.63
CA THR A 310 -18.66 18.22 26.62
C THR A 310 -18.02 18.83 25.38
N GLU A 311 -16.82 18.34 25.02
CA GLU A 311 -16.10 18.77 23.81
C GLU A 311 -16.90 18.46 22.54
N MET A 312 -17.47 17.24 22.45
CA MET A 312 -18.33 16.85 21.32
C MET A 312 -19.57 17.74 21.22
N GLN A 313 -20.18 18.12 22.35
CA GLN A 313 -21.32 19.04 22.38
C GLN A 313 -20.94 20.44 21.91
N GLN A 314 -19.78 20.96 22.34
CA GLN A 314 -19.26 22.25 21.87
C GLN A 314 -19.04 22.25 20.36
N ILE A 315 -18.35 21.22 19.85
CA ILE A 315 -18.15 21.06 18.39
C ILE A 315 -19.50 21.05 17.67
N ALA A 316 -20.49 20.26 18.16
CA ALA A 316 -21.82 20.21 17.54
C ALA A 316 -22.53 21.57 17.48
N GLN A 317 -22.35 22.42 18.50
CA GLN A 317 -22.93 23.76 18.53
C GLN A 317 -22.31 24.71 17.49
N GLU A 318 -21.05 24.50 17.11
CA GLU A 318 -20.39 25.30 16.06
C GLU A 318 -20.93 25.03 14.64
N PHE A 319 -21.72 23.97 14.46
CA PHE A 319 -22.33 23.60 13.16
C PHE A 319 -23.79 24.08 13.03
N ILE A 320 -24.35 24.72 14.05
CA ILE A 320 -25.72 25.22 14.09
C ILE A 320 -25.69 26.77 14.16
#